data_903e415043847bb9060b923ee26f6531
#
_entry.id   903e415043847bb9060b923ee26f6531
#
_cell.length_a   1.000
_cell.length_b   1.000
_cell.length_c   1.000
_cell.angle_alpha   90.00
_cell.angle_beta   90.00
_cell.angle_gamma   90.00
#
_symmetry.space_group_name_H-M   'P 1'
#
loop_
_entity.id
_entity.type
_entity.pdbx_description
1 polymer ?
#
loop_
_entity_poly.entity_id
_entity_poly.type
_entity_poly.pdbx_seq_one_letter_code
_entity_poly.pdbx_strand_id
1 'polypeptide(L)'
;FDDAWTDITDRGADGSTSAVFTRPDGIAVTITGDKTINSWQVCTGNEIGEPVRQPGVAVEPMTAYADAFRTGKDLVVLKPGDDYATVVTIRARRS
;
A
#
# COMPACT_ATOMS: atom_id res chain seq x y z
N PHE A 1 14.53 -4.35 3.27
CA PHE A 1 13.44 -4.50 4.26
C PHE A 1 12.16 -4.71 3.48
N ASP A 2 11.32 -5.55 3.99
CA ASP A 2 10.10 -5.98 3.32
C ASP A 2 9.06 -6.33 4.39
N ASP A 3 8.26 -5.36 4.78
CA ASP A 3 7.33 -5.49 5.89
C ASP A 3 5.93 -5.05 5.50
N ALA A 4 4.96 -5.61 6.20
CA ALA A 4 3.55 -5.27 6.04
C ALA A 4 2.98 -4.67 7.32
N TRP A 5 2.09 -3.72 7.16
CA TRP A 5 1.32 -3.13 8.24
C TRP A 5 -0.16 -3.39 7.98
N THR A 6 -0.87 -3.79 9.01
CA THR A 6 -2.32 -4.03 8.98
C THR A 6 -2.97 -3.38 10.20
N ASP A 7 -4.27 -3.54 10.37
CA ASP A 7 -5.03 -2.94 11.48
C ASP A 7 -4.85 -1.43 11.55
N ILE A 8 -5.01 -0.78 10.40
CA ILE A 8 -4.80 0.65 10.25
C ILE A 8 -5.84 1.40 11.08
N THR A 9 -5.37 2.22 12.03
CA THR A 9 -6.24 3.02 12.90
C THR A 9 -6.21 4.50 12.61
N ASP A 10 -5.18 4.96 11.90
CA ASP A 10 -4.91 6.36 11.64
C ASP A 10 -5.45 6.74 10.25
N ARG A 11 -6.78 6.76 10.16
CA ARG A 11 -7.45 7.02 8.89
C ARG A 11 -8.01 8.44 8.85
N GLY A 12 -8.10 9.00 7.63
CA GLY A 12 -8.81 10.24 7.41
C GLY A 12 -10.30 10.12 7.68
N ALA A 13 -10.99 11.26 7.65
CA ALA A 13 -12.44 11.30 7.92
C ALA A 13 -13.24 10.48 6.91
N ASP A 14 -12.73 10.34 5.69
CA ASP A 14 -13.35 9.55 4.62
C ASP A 14 -12.94 8.07 4.65
N GLY A 15 -12.17 7.66 5.65
CA GLY A 15 -11.65 6.30 5.77
C GLY A 15 -10.36 6.06 4.99
N SER A 16 -9.81 7.07 4.33
CA SER A 16 -8.59 6.93 3.55
C SER A 16 -7.36 6.70 4.43
N THR A 17 -6.35 6.11 3.84
CA THR A 17 -5.05 5.87 4.47
C THR A 17 -3.95 6.28 3.51
N SER A 18 -2.86 6.84 4.01
CA SER A 18 -1.79 7.36 3.16
C SER A 18 -0.43 6.90 3.65
N ALA A 19 0.47 6.76 2.68
CA ALA A 19 1.89 6.57 2.93
C ALA A 19 2.65 7.70 2.23
N VAL A 20 3.66 8.25 2.90
CA VAL A 20 4.45 9.34 2.36
C VAL A 20 5.91 8.91 2.31
N PHE A 21 6.51 9.07 1.14
CA PHE A 21 7.94 8.87 0.96
C PHE A 21 8.57 10.21 0.57
N THR A 22 9.54 10.67 1.38
CA THR A 22 10.25 11.91 1.11
C THR A 22 11.65 11.58 0.60
N ARG A 23 11.96 12.08 -0.58
CA ARG A 23 13.26 11.90 -1.20
C ARG A 23 14.28 12.88 -0.62
N PRO A 24 15.58 12.55 -0.71
CA PRO A 24 16.61 13.48 -0.23
C PRO A 24 16.61 14.85 -0.93
N ASP A 25 16.06 14.92 -2.17
CA ASP A 25 15.98 16.18 -2.91
C ASP A 25 14.77 17.05 -2.50
N GLY A 26 14.03 16.63 -1.49
CA GLY A 26 12.90 17.39 -0.96
C GLY A 26 11.56 17.10 -1.64
N ILE A 27 11.52 16.19 -2.59
CA ILE A 27 10.26 15.80 -3.21
C ILE A 27 9.58 14.75 -2.33
N ALA A 28 8.33 15.02 -1.95
CA ALA A 28 7.51 14.07 -1.20
C ALA A 28 6.48 13.44 -2.14
N VAL A 29 6.41 12.11 -2.11
CA VAL A 29 5.40 11.34 -2.85
C VAL A 29 4.42 10.77 -1.85
N THR A 30 3.15 11.10 -2.02
CA THR A 30 2.06 10.61 -1.17
C THR A 30 1.21 9.65 -1.97
N ILE A 31 1.00 8.46 -1.41
CA ILE A 31 0.11 7.45 -1.98
C ILE A 31 -1.07 7.35 -1.02
N THR A 32 -2.27 7.60 -1.51
CA THR A 32 -3.49 7.57 -0.70
C THR A 32 -4.40 6.48 -1.24
N GLY A 33 -4.76 5.54 -0.39
CA GLY A 33 -5.78 4.55 -0.68
C GLY A 33 -7.10 4.94 -0.06
N ASP A 34 -8.20 4.58 -0.70
CA ASP A 34 -9.51 4.81 -0.14
C ASP A 34 -9.80 3.86 1.01
N LYS A 35 -11.03 3.86 1.52
CA LYS A 35 -11.43 3.04 2.68
C LYS A 35 -11.30 1.53 2.43
N THR A 36 -11.13 1.09 1.17
CA THR A 36 -10.96 -0.32 0.85
C THR A 36 -9.57 -0.84 1.14
N ILE A 37 -8.60 0.06 1.34
CA ILE A 37 -7.22 -0.31 1.64
C ILE A 37 -7.10 -0.63 3.12
N ASN A 38 -6.73 -1.85 3.43
CA ASN A 38 -6.66 -2.36 4.80
C ASN A 38 -5.23 -2.68 5.25
N SER A 39 -4.28 -2.60 4.34
CA SER A 39 -2.91 -3.02 4.63
C SER A 39 -1.95 -2.31 3.69
N TRP A 40 -0.71 -2.16 4.13
CA TRP A 40 0.38 -1.61 3.34
C TRP A 40 1.56 -2.56 3.38
N GLN A 41 2.19 -2.79 2.23
CA GLN A 41 3.46 -3.50 2.13
C GLN A 41 4.51 -2.51 1.68
N VAL A 42 5.67 -2.49 2.34
CA VAL A 42 6.79 -1.65 1.94
C VAL A 42 8.01 -2.55 1.76
N CYS A 43 8.62 -2.46 0.59
CA CYS A 43 9.78 -3.26 0.23
C CYS A 43 10.87 -2.36 -0.32
N THR A 44 12.08 -2.47 0.22
CA THR A 44 13.25 -1.79 -0.34
C THR A 44 13.94 -2.71 -1.34
N GLY A 45 14.58 -2.11 -2.35
CA GLY A 45 15.21 -2.88 -3.43
C GLY A 45 16.31 -3.83 -2.99
N ASN A 46 16.85 -3.66 -1.78
CA ASN A 46 17.93 -4.52 -1.28
C ASN A 46 17.49 -5.95 -0.93
N GLU A 47 16.19 -6.22 -0.92
CA GLU A 47 15.67 -7.58 -0.74
C GLU A 47 15.67 -8.39 -2.05
N ILE A 48 15.93 -7.73 -3.20
CA ILE A 48 15.92 -8.36 -4.52
C ILE A 48 17.35 -8.76 -4.86
N GLY A 49 17.56 -10.02 -5.28
CA GLY A 49 18.89 -10.53 -5.64
C GLY A 49 19.45 -9.93 -6.93
N GLU A 50 20.77 -9.91 -7.05
CA GLU A 50 21.45 -9.52 -8.28
C GLU A 50 21.10 -10.51 -9.41
N PRO A 51 21.02 -10.07 -10.70
CA PRO A 51 21.29 -8.71 -11.18
C PRO A 51 20.08 -7.79 -11.22
N VAL A 52 18.93 -8.21 -10.69
CA VAL A 52 17.67 -7.46 -10.81
C VAL A 52 17.49 -6.42 -9.70
N ARG A 53 18.35 -6.45 -8.70
CA ARG A 53 18.26 -5.50 -7.58
C ARG A 53 18.48 -4.07 -8.05
N GLN A 54 17.58 -3.18 -7.66
CA GLN A 54 17.66 -1.77 -8.01
C GLN A 54 17.37 -0.92 -6.77
N PRO A 55 17.99 0.29 -6.67
CA PRO A 55 17.66 1.20 -5.60
C PRO A 55 16.22 1.69 -5.77
N GLY A 56 15.50 1.73 -4.67
CA GLY A 56 14.14 2.21 -4.68
C GLY A 56 13.33 1.62 -3.54
N VAL A 57 12.08 2.04 -3.46
CA VAL A 57 11.13 1.54 -2.49
C VAL A 57 9.81 1.26 -3.19
N ALA A 58 9.26 0.09 -2.96
CA ALA A 58 7.91 -0.25 -3.37
C ALA A 58 6.99 -0.01 -2.18
N VAL A 59 5.97 0.81 -2.36
CA VAL A 59 4.96 1.12 -1.35
C VAL A 59 3.63 0.66 -1.93
N GLU A 60 3.07 -0.37 -1.34
CA GLU A 60 1.98 -1.13 -1.95
C GLU A 60 0.73 -1.06 -1.08
N PRO A 61 -0.31 -0.32 -1.52
CA PRO A 61 -1.60 -0.40 -0.85
C PRO A 61 -2.29 -1.71 -1.20
N MET A 62 -2.90 -2.35 -0.20
CA MET A 62 -3.52 -3.66 -0.37
C MET A 62 -4.91 -3.65 0.26
N THR A 63 -5.86 -4.31 -0.38
CA THR A 63 -7.19 -4.54 0.22
C THR A 63 -7.11 -5.56 1.36
N ALA A 64 -6.17 -6.50 1.26
CA ALA A 64 -5.91 -7.50 2.29
C ALA A 64 -4.42 -7.84 2.30
N TYR A 65 -3.90 -8.23 3.45
CA TYR A 65 -2.48 -8.55 3.58
C TYR A 65 -2.15 -9.91 2.94
N ALA A 66 -0.84 -10.21 2.82
CA ALA A 66 -0.36 -11.33 2.01
C ALA A 66 -0.91 -12.70 2.44
N ASP A 67 -1.22 -12.88 3.74
CA ASP A 67 -1.68 -14.16 4.28
C ASP A 67 -3.21 -14.27 4.33
N ALA A 68 -3.92 -13.35 3.68
CA ALA A 68 -5.38 -13.26 3.80
C ALA A 68 -6.11 -14.48 3.22
N PHE A 69 -5.54 -15.14 2.23
CA PHE A 69 -6.16 -16.36 1.70
C PHE A 69 -6.22 -17.48 2.75
N ARG A 70 -5.29 -17.49 3.69
CA ARG A 70 -5.27 -18.45 4.78
C ARG A 70 -6.15 -18.03 5.93
N THR A 71 -6.06 -16.76 6.33
CA THR A 71 -6.73 -16.28 7.54
C THR A 71 -8.14 -15.75 7.31
N GLY A 72 -8.43 -15.31 6.09
CA GLY A 72 -9.69 -14.65 5.76
C GLY A 72 -9.78 -13.20 6.19
N LYS A 73 -8.76 -12.66 6.85
CA LYS A 73 -8.80 -11.30 7.36
C LYS A 73 -8.84 -10.29 6.22
N ASP A 74 -9.86 -9.43 6.21
CA ASP A 74 -10.11 -8.39 5.22
C ASP A 74 -10.25 -8.91 3.80
N LEU A 75 -10.38 -10.22 3.61
CA LEU A 75 -10.46 -10.83 2.30
C LEU A 75 -11.78 -10.42 1.62
N VAL A 76 -11.65 -9.92 0.38
CA VAL A 76 -12.81 -9.57 -0.44
C VAL A 76 -13.25 -10.81 -1.19
N VAL A 77 -14.53 -11.19 -1.03
CA VAL A 77 -15.12 -12.34 -1.72
C VAL A 77 -16.22 -11.82 -2.63
N LEU A 78 -16.07 -12.06 -3.93
CA LEU A 78 -17.05 -11.62 -4.92
C LEU A 78 -17.90 -12.81 -5.38
N LYS A 79 -19.20 -12.62 -5.35
CA LYS A 79 -20.15 -13.59 -5.92
C LYS A 79 -20.38 -13.23 -7.39
N PRO A 80 -20.87 -14.16 -8.20
CA PRO A 80 -21.20 -13.84 -9.59
C PRO A 80 -22.12 -12.62 -9.68
N GLY A 81 -21.73 -11.65 -10.52
CA GLY A 81 -22.47 -10.40 -10.69
C GLY A 81 -22.02 -9.26 -9.76
N ASP A 82 -21.22 -9.55 -8.74
CA ASP A 82 -20.69 -8.53 -7.86
C ASP A 82 -19.50 -7.81 -8.49
N ASP A 83 -19.31 -6.54 -8.12
CA ASP A 83 -18.10 -5.81 -8.48
C ASP A 83 -17.49 -5.17 -7.22
N TYR A 84 -16.25 -4.69 -7.36
CA TYR A 84 -15.52 -4.07 -6.26
C TYR A 84 -14.55 -3.06 -6.84
N ALA A 85 -14.51 -1.88 -6.25
CA ALA A 85 -13.64 -0.81 -6.74
C ALA A 85 -12.74 -0.30 -5.62
N THR A 86 -11.48 -0.06 -5.98
CA THR A 86 -10.48 0.55 -5.12
C THR A 86 -9.91 1.75 -5.83
N VAL A 87 -9.76 2.86 -5.13
CA VAL A 87 -9.16 4.07 -5.68
C VAL A 87 -7.85 4.34 -4.95
N VAL A 88 -6.79 4.50 -5.73
CA VAL A 88 -5.46 4.86 -5.23
C VAL A 88 -5.03 6.14 -5.95
N THR A 89 -4.63 7.13 -5.18
CA THR A 89 -4.16 8.41 -5.69
C THR A 89 -2.68 8.57 -5.37
N ILE A 90 -1.90 8.97 -6.36
CA ILE A 90 -0.48 9.24 -6.18
C ILE A 90 -0.24 10.71 -6.47
N ARG A 91 0.42 11.37 -5.53
CA ARG A 91 0.69 12.80 -5.64
C ARG A 91 2.14 13.09 -5.26
N ALA A 92 2.82 13.88 -6.06
CA ALA A 92 4.18 14.31 -5.78
C ALA A 92 4.19 15.82 -5.61
N ARG A 93 4.94 16.29 -4.63
CA ARG A 93 5.07 17.73 -4.38
C ARG A 93 6.45 18.03 -3.81
N ARG A 94 6.94 19.24 -4.07
CA ARG A 94 8.16 19.73 -3.46
C ARG A 94 7.83 20.31 -2.08
N SER A 95 8.54 19.86 -1.11
CA SER A 95 8.36 20.35 0.26
C SER A 95 9.26 21.54 0.56
#